data_1cf350cf44eb05eb66e124c2285b051e
#
_entry.id   1cf350cf44eb05eb66e124c2285b051e
#
_cell.length_a   1.000
_cell.length_b   1.000
_cell.length_c   1.000
_cell.angle_alpha   90.00
_cell.angle_beta   90.00
_cell.angle_gamma   90.00
#
_symmetry.space_group_name_H-M   'P 1'
#
loop_
_entity.id
_entity.type
_entity.pdbx_description
1 polymer ?
#
loop_
_entity_poly.entity_id
_entity_poly.type
_entity_poly.pdbx_seq_one_letter_code
_entity_poly.pdbx_strand_id
1 'polypeptide(L)'
;MMPILIEISFWSAIALIAYTYAGYPLLVWLLSRRQAAHNPHQTLEKDGNSAPNSLPAVSIVIAAYREESVILERLNNLAKLDYPSDKLEILIGCDGNLDLTGELVSSYNDDRIRLIQFEQRRGKASVLNDCVPEAQGEIIVFSDANTQMDPQCIKELVKHFQIESIGCVCGQLILEDQVTGKNV
;
A
#
# COMPACT_ATOMS: atom_id res chain seq x y z
N MET A 1 34.19 41.25 -3.35
CA MET A 1 32.76 40.86 -3.13
C MET A 1 32.42 39.48 -3.68
N MET A 2 32.84 39.12 -4.91
CA MET A 2 32.59 37.78 -5.51
C MET A 2 33.16 36.60 -4.70
N PRO A 3 34.38 36.62 -4.13
CA PRO A 3 34.91 35.49 -3.36
C PRO A 3 34.09 35.16 -2.09
N ILE A 4 33.57 36.19 -1.41
CA ILE A 4 32.78 36.03 -0.19
C ILE A 4 31.44 35.32 -0.49
N LEU A 5 30.79 35.63 -1.62
CA LEU A 5 29.55 34.97 -2.03
C LEU A 5 29.78 33.50 -2.36
N ILE A 6 30.88 33.14 -2.98
CA ILE A 6 31.26 31.75 -3.28
C ILE A 6 31.50 30.97 -1.98
N GLU A 7 32.21 31.59 -1.03
CA GLU A 7 32.48 30.97 0.27
C GLU A 7 31.21 30.75 1.08
N ILE A 8 30.30 31.73 1.12
CA ILE A 8 28.97 31.55 1.77
C ILE A 8 28.17 30.47 1.10
N SER A 9 28.11 30.42 -0.23
CA SER A 9 27.40 29.41 -0.97
C SER A 9 27.96 28.00 -0.71
N PHE A 10 29.27 27.86 -0.65
CA PHE A 10 29.97 26.62 -0.36
C PHE A 10 29.63 26.09 1.04
N TRP A 11 29.74 26.91 2.06
CA TRP A 11 29.44 26.52 3.43
C TRP A 11 27.94 26.24 3.64
N SER A 12 27.07 27.02 2.97
CA SER A 12 25.61 26.76 3.00
C SER A 12 25.24 25.41 2.35
N ALA A 13 25.90 25.04 1.26
CA ALA A 13 25.69 23.75 0.64
C ALA A 13 26.12 22.58 1.54
N ILE A 14 27.31 22.73 2.19
CA ILE A 14 27.79 21.74 3.17
C ILE A 14 26.81 21.60 4.35
N ALA A 15 26.36 22.76 4.89
CA ALA A 15 25.41 22.76 6.01
C ALA A 15 24.07 22.09 5.61
N LEU A 16 23.58 22.34 4.40
CA LEU A 16 22.37 21.71 3.87
C LEU A 16 22.53 20.19 3.74
N ILE A 17 23.65 19.73 3.21
CA ILE A 17 23.97 18.30 3.11
C ILE A 17 24.03 17.68 4.51
N ALA A 18 24.77 18.28 5.44
CA ALA A 18 24.85 17.78 6.81
C ALA A 18 23.49 17.73 7.51
N TYR A 19 22.66 18.76 7.30
CA TYR A 19 21.29 18.77 7.81
C TYR A 19 20.45 17.64 7.21
N THR A 20 20.51 17.46 5.89
CA THR A 20 19.68 16.44 5.19
C THR A 20 20.03 15.03 5.63
N TYR A 21 21.32 14.70 5.74
CA TYR A 21 21.75 13.32 6.03
C TYR A 21 21.92 13.02 7.52
N ALA A 22 22.13 14.01 8.37
CA ALA A 22 22.33 13.80 9.80
C ALA A 22 21.31 14.57 10.66
N GLY A 23 21.12 15.85 10.42
CA GLY A 23 20.27 16.72 11.25
C GLY A 23 18.80 16.32 11.20
N TYR A 24 18.25 16.15 10.00
CA TYR A 24 16.85 15.77 9.83
C TYR A 24 16.52 14.35 10.37
N PRO A 25 17.28 13.29 10.06
CA PRO A 25 17.06 11.98 10.68
C PRO A 25 17.18 12.00 12.20
N LEU A 26 18.16 12.73 12.75
CA LEU A 26 18.30 12.89 14.19
C LEU A 26 17.10 13.62 14.81
N LEU A 27 16.62 14.69 14.17
CA LEU A 27 15.44 15.43 14.62
C LEU A 27 14.21 14.53 14.65
N VAL A 28 13.95 13.80 13.55
CA VAL A 28 12.81 12.85 13.48
C VAL A 28 12.93 11.77 14.55
N TRP A 29 14.12 11.21 14.74
CA TRP A 29 14.38 10.21 15.78
C TRP A 29 14.14 10.76 17.20
N LEU A 30 14.56 11.99 17.51
CA LEU A 30 14.30 12.63 18.81
C LEU A 30 12.79 12.89 19.02
N LEU A 31 12.09 13.34 17.98
CA LEU A 31 10.65 13.58 18.04
C LEU A 31 9.87 12.26 18.19
N SER A 32 10.26 11.21 17.46
CA SER A 32 9.61 9.91 17.54
C SER A 32 9.73 9.26 18.92
N ARG A 33 10.87 9.46 19.61
CA ARG A 33 11.04 8.99 21.00
C ARG A 33 10.05 9.59 21.99
N ARG A 34 9.62 10.84 21.75
CA ARG A 34 8.60 11.50 22.60
C ARG A 34 7.20 10.95 22.34
N GLN A 35 6.94 10.48 21.12
CA GLN A 35 5.64 9.85 20.75
C GLN A 35 5.59 8.36 21.08
N ALA A 36 6.72 7.67 21.19
CA ALA A 36 6.76 6.24 21.55
C ALA A 36 6.13 5.91 22.92
N ALA A 37 5.94 6.91 23.78
CA ALA A 37 5.18 6.75 25.02
C ALA A 37 3.66 6.58 24.80
N HIS A 38 3.16 6.79 23.56
CA HIS A 38 1.77 6.61 23.17
C HIS A 38 1.68 5.59 22.04
N ASN A 39 2.12 4.36 22.30
CA ASN A 39 2.14 3.29 21.32
C ASN A 39 0.74 2.66 21.24
N PRO A 40 -0.06 2.92 20.17
CA PRO A 40 -1.39 2.30 20.02
C PRO A 40 -1.30 0.76 19.91
N HIS A 41 -0.16 0.20 19.49
CA HIS A 41 0.07 -1.25 19.47
C HIS A 41 -0.06 -1.92 20.85
N GLN A 42 0.30 -1.25 21.95
CA GLN A 42 0.14 -1.81 23.29
C GLN A 42 -1.32 -1.88 23.76
N THR A 43 -2.21 -1.11 23.13
CA THR A 43 -3.64 -1.13 23.46
C THR A 43 -4.32 -2.36 22.83
N LEU A 44 -3.91 -2.77 21.65
CA LEU A 44 -4.48 -3.96 20.97
C LEU A 44 -4.13 -5.27 21.66
N GLU A 45 -2.95 -5.36 22.29
CA GLU A 45 -2.55 -6.55 23.07
C GLU A 45 -3.28 -6.66 24.41
N LYS A 46 -3.71 -5.54 25.00
CA LYS A 46 -4.41 -5.55 26.30
C LYS A 46 -5.90 -5.87 26.19
N ASP A 47 -6.53 -5.49 25.09
CA ASP A 47 -7.96 -5.72 24.84
C ASP A 47 -8.22 -6.99 24.01
N GLY A 48 -7.35 -7.97 24.10
CA GLY A 48 -7.32 -9.24 23.36
C GLY A 48 -8.61 -10.08 23.32
N ASN A 49 -9.76 -9.48 23.60
CA ASN A 49 -11.05 -10.16 23.62
C ASN A 49 -12.20 -9.43 22.88
N SER A 50 -11.89 -8.36 22.15
CA SER A 50 -12.90 -7.68 21.32
C SER A 50 -12.62 -7.96 19.85
N ALA A 51 -12.93 -9.20 19.41
CA ALA A 51 -13.20 -9.38 18.00
C ALA A 51 -14.38 -8.47 17.66
N PRO A 52 -14.29 -7.57 16.65
CA PRO A 52 -15.43 -6.78 16.23
C PRO A 52 -16.56 -7.74 15.89
N ASN A 53 -17.79 -7.45 16.33
CA ASN A 53 -18.96 -8.26 16.03
C ASN A 53 -19.20 -8.45 14.52
N SER A 54 -18.50 -7.68 13.67
CA SER A 54 -18.44 -7.88 12.23
C SER A 54 -17.16 -7.25 11.66
N LEU A 55 -16.46 -7.96 10.77
CA LEU A 55 -15.36 -7.41 9.99
C LEU A 55 -15.88 -6.27 9.07
N PRO A 56 -15.15 -5.16 8.86
CA PRO A 56 -15.56 -4.10 7.93
C PRO A 56 -15.54 -4.59 6.48
N ALA A 57 -16.25 -3.88 5.60
CA ALA A 57 -16.11 -4.09 4.16
C ALA A 57 -14.80 -3.47 3.66
N VAL A 58 -14.08 -4.19 2.81
CA VAL A 58 -12.75 -3.80 2.30
C VAL A 58 -12.74 -3.82 0.78
N SER A 59 -12.18 -2.77 0.18
CA SER A 59 -11.90 -2.71 -1.25
C SER A 59 -10.39 -2.70 -1.47
N ILE A 60 -9.86 -3.72 -2.16
CA ILE A 60 -8.47 -3.71 -2.63
C ILE A 60 -8.45 -3.02 -3.99
N VAL A 61 -7.66 -1.95 -4.13
CA VAL A 61 -7.55 -1.17 -5.37
C VAL A 61 -6.15 -1.33 -5.94
N ILE A 62 -6.09 -1.82 -7.18
CA ILE A 62 -4.85 -2.12 -7.90
C ILE A 62 -4.87 -1.38 -9.24
N ALA A 63 -3.81 -0.60 -9.52
CA ALA A 63 -3.58 -0.05 -10.85
C ALA A 63 -2.59 -0.96 -11.59
N ALA A 64 -2.98 -1.48 -12.75
CA ALA A 64 -2.17 -2.37 -13.59
C ALA A 64 -1.86 -1.71 -14.94
N TYR A 65 -0.60 -1.79 -15.38
CA TYR A 65 -0.15 -1.31 -16.68
C TYR A 65 0.89 -2.27 -17.25
N ARG A 66 0.51 -3.03 -18.30
CA ARG A 66 1.35 -4.06 -18.92
C ARG A 66 1.84 -5.14 -17.95
N GLU A 67 0.91 -5.71 -17.22
CA GLU A 67 1.18 -6.71 -16.18
C GLU A 67 0.78 -8.13 -16.61
N GLU A 68 0.64 -8.39 -17.93
CA GLU A 68 0.21 -9.70 -18.46
C GLU A 68 1.04 -10.87 -17.96
N SER A 69 2.33 -10.65 -17.67
CA SER A 69 3.24 -11.68 -17.19
C SER A 69 3.03 -12.09 -15.73
N VAL A 70 2.46 -11.22 -14.91
CA VAL A 70 2.32 -11.42 -13.45
C VAL A 70 0.88 -11.39 -12.96
N ILE A 71 -0.05 -10.85 -13.76
CA ILE A 71 -1.42 -10.61 -13.30
C ILE A 71 -2.15 -11.89 -12.87
N LEU A 72 -1.98 -13.01 -13.57
CA LEU A 72 -2.60 -14.28 -13.20
C LEU A 72 -2.11 -14.80 -11.85
N GLU A 73 -0.79 -14.68 -11.59
CA GLU A 73 -0.23 -15.04 -10.30
C GLU A 73 -0.79 -14.15 -9.19
N ARG A 74 -0.94 -12.85 -9.47
CA ARG A 74 -1.56 -11.90 -8.57
C ARG A 74 -3.00 -12.25 -8.26
N LEU A 75 -3.83 -12.55 -9.26
CA LEU A 75 -5.21 -12.97 -9.09
C LEU A 75 -5.33 -14.23 -8.23
N ASN A 76 -4.48 -15.22 -8.48
CA ASN A 76 -4.39 -16.44 -7.67
C ASN A 76 -3.98 -16.18 -6.22
N ASN A 77 -3.15 -15.17 -5.97
CA ASN A 77 -2.79 -14.76 -4.62
C ASN A 77 -3.97 -14.09 -3.91
N LEU A 78 -4.67 -13.17 -4.58
CA LEU A 78 -5.85 -12.48 -4.06
C LEU A 78 -7.01 -13.46 -3.76
N ALA A 79 -7.17 -14.50 -4.58
CA ALA A 79 -8.17 -15.54 -4.37
C ALA A 79 -7.96 -16.33 -3.05
N LYS A 80 -6.73 -16.38 -2.54
CA LYS A 80 -6.35 -17.07 -1.29
C LYS A 80 -6.50 -16.22 -0.03
N LEU A 81 -6.89 -14.95 -0.16
CA LEU A 81 -7.06 -14.08 1.00
C LEU A 81 -8.16 -14.62 1.92
N ASP A 82 -7.82 -14.76 3.19
CA ASP A 82 -8.73 -15.21 4.25
C ASP A 82 -9.56 -14.02 4.76
N TYR A 83 -10.59 -13.64 3.98
CA TYR A 83 -11.55 -12.59 4.32
C TYR A 83 -12.95 -13.00 3.80
N PRO A 84 -14.05 -12.66 4.51
CA PRO A 84 -15.40 -12.98 4.05
C PRO A 84 -15.64 -12.44 2.63
N SER A 85 -16.12 -13.32 1.73
CA SER A 85 -16.28 -12.97 0.31
C SER A 85 -17.31 -11.87 0.06
N ASP A 86 -18.31 -11.77 0.93
CA ASP A 86 -19.34 -10.74 0.92
C ASP A 86 -18.86 -9.37 1.44
N LYS A 87 -17.62 -9.31 1.97
CA LYS A 87 -17.00 -8.12 2.54
C LYS A 87 -15.68 -7.72 1.90
N LEU A 88 -15.29 -8.41 0.84
CA LEU A 88 -14.06 -8.13 0.11
C LEU A 88 -14.35 -7.95 -1.37
N GLU A 89 -14.10 -6.76 -1.89
CA GLU A 89 -14.04 -6.52 -3.33
C GLU A 89 -12.61 -6.19 -3.77
N ILE A 90 -12.34 -6.44 -5.04
CA ILE A 90 -11.04 -6.21 -5.65
C ILE A 90 -11.27 -5.42 -6.94
N LEU A 91 -10.82 -4.17 -6.96
CA LEU A 91 -10.90 -3.29 -8.11
C LEU A 91 -9.56 -3.25 -8.83
N ILE A 92 -9.53 -3.67 -10.08
CA ILE A 92 -8.34 -3.63 -10.91
C ILE A 92 -8.55 -2.62 -12.02
N GLY A 93 -7.84 -1.48 -11.93
CA GLY A 93 -7.82 -0.45 -12.96
C GLY A 93 -6.70 -0.73 -13.96
N CYS A 94 -7.04 -1.12 -15.19
CA CYS A 94 -6.06 -1.34 -16.26
C CYS A 94 -5.81 -0.03 -17.01
N ASP A 95 -4.57 0.48 -16.93
CA ASP A 95 -4.13 1.77 -17.48
C ASP A 95 -3.74 1.64 -18.96
N GLY A 96 -4.72 1.64 -19.84
CA GLY A 96 -4.58 1.42 -21.28
C GLY A 96 -4.89 -0.03 -21.68
N ASN A 97 -5.06 -0.23 -22.99
CA ASN A 97 -5.39 -1.54 -23.60
C ASN A 97 -4.28 -1.95 -24.58
N LEU A 98 -3.05 -2.15 -24.05
CA LEU A 98 -1.86 -2.38 -24.84
C LEU A 98 -1.33 -3.82 -24.78
N ASP A 99 -1.87 -4.67 -23.89
CA ASP A 99 -1.51 -6.06 -23.70
C ASP A 99 -2.71 -6.88 -23.21
N LEU A 100 -2.50 -8.12 -22.83
CA LEU A 100 -3.56 -9.04 -22.40
C LEU A 100 -3.99 -8.86 -20.94
N THR A 101 -3.46 -7.88 -20.20
CA THR A 101 -3.75 -7.70 -18.77
C THR A 101 -5.26 -7.63 -18.50
N GLY A 102 -5.98 -6.77 -19.23
CA GLY A 102 -7.43 -6.58 -19.05
C GLY A 102 -8.24 -7.82 -19.41
N GLU A 103 -7.87 -8.53 -20.48
CA GLU A 103 -8.52 -9.78 -20.89
C GLU A 103 -8.33 -10.89 -19.84
N LEU A 104 -7.13 -11.01 -19.29
CA LEU A 104 -6.82 -11.99 -18.24
C LEU A 104 -7.60 -11.71 -16.95
N VAL A 105 -7.73 -10.43 -16.56
CA VAL A 105 -8.54 -10.04 -15.41
C VAL A 105 -10.02 -10.34 -15.65
N SER A 106 -10.56 -9.95 -16.82
CA SER A 106 -11.99 -10.14 -17.11
C SER A 106 -12.40 -11.60 -17.27
N SER A 107 -11.46 -12.47 -17.67
CA SER A 107 -11.69 -13.91 -17.81
C SER A 107 -11.51 -14.69 -16.51
N TYR A 108 -11.01 -14.07 -15.45
CA TYR A 108 -10.77 -14.73 -14.17
C TYR A 108 -12.08 -14.94 -13.41
N ASN A 109 -12.35 -16.18 -13.01
CA ASN A 109 -13.61 -16.56 -12.38
C ASN A 109 -13.61 -16.33 -10.86
N ASP A 110 -13.77 -15.06 -10.45
CA ASP A 110 -13.95 -14.65 -9.04
C ASP A 110 -14.85 -13.41 -8.99
N ASP A 111 -16.06 -13.57 -8.46
CA ASP A 111 -17.09 -12.51 -8.40
C ASP A 111 -16.67 -11.28 -7.57
N ARG A 112 -15.63 -11.40 -6.75
CA ARG A 112 -15.08 -10.28 -5.98
C ARG A 112 -14.26 -9.34 -6.84
N ILE A 113 -13.81 -9.77 -8.02
CA ILE A 113 -12.90 -9.00 -8.89
C ILE A 113 -13.72 -8.21 -9.91
N ARG A 114 -13.48 -6.92 -9.96
CA ARG A 114 -14.07 -5.99 -10.90
C ARG A 114 -12.99 -5.24 -11.68
N LEU A 115 -13.03 -5.36 -13.00
CA LEU A 115 -12.14 -4.66 -13.92
C LEU A 115 -12.69 -3.27 -14.23
N ILE A 116 -11.84 -2.25 -14.16
CA ILE A 116 -12.06 -0.93 -14.72
C ILE A 116 -11.03 -0.72 -15.83
N GLN A 117 -11.48 -0.78 -17.09
CA GLN A 117 -10.61 -0.67 -18.26
C GLN A 117 -10.55 0.77 -18.76
N PHE A 118 -9.35 1.33 -18.89
CA PHE A 118 -9.11 2.62 -19.54
C PHE A 118 -8.54 2.40 -20.94
N GLU A 119 -9.02 3.15 -21.92
CA GLU A 119 -8.56 3.02 -23.31
C GLU A 119 -7.14 3.57 -23.50
N GLN A 120 -6.81 4.63 -22.78
CA GLN A 120 -5.54 5.34 -22.90
C GLN A 120 -4.78 5.31 -21.59
N ARG A 121 -3.45 5.28 -21.69
CA ARG A 121 -2.57 5.41 -20.54
C ARG A 121 -2.72 6.77 -19.86
N ARG A 122 -3.01 6.76 -18.56
CA ARG A 122 -3.28 7.96 -17.75
C ARG A 122 -2.33 8.09 -16.55
N GLY A 123 -1.61 7.03 -16.24
CA GLY A 123 -0.71 6.93 -15.10
C GLY A 123 -1.41 6.46 -13.82
N LYS A 124 -0.64 5.78 -12.97
CA LYS A 124 -1.12 5.10 -11.75
C LYS A 124 -2.02 5.99 -10.87
N ALA A 125 -1.61 7.24 -10.62
CA ALA A 125 -2.36 8.14 -9.75
C ALA A 125 -3.75 8.45 -10.32
N SER A 126 -3.87 8.68 -11.63
CA SER A 126 -5.16 8.94 -12.29
C SER A 126 -6.07 7.71 -12.23
N VAL A 127 -5.52 6.53 -12.48
CA VAL A 127 -6.27 5.26 -12.39
C VAL A 127 -6.81 5.05 -10.98
N LEU A 128 -5.96 5.22 -9.96
CA LEU A 128 -6.39 5.08 -8.57
C LEU A 128 -7.46 6.11 -8.19
N ASN A 129 -7.33 7.36 -8.63
CA ASN A 129 -8.33 8.41 -8.38
C ASN A 129 -9.70 8.10 -8.99
N ASP A 130 -9.73 7.38 -10.12
CA ASP A 130 -10.98 6.98 -10.74
C ASP A 130 -11.53 5.67 -10.14
N CYS A 131 -10.66 4.77 -9.66
CA CYS A 131 -11.10 3.52 -9.03
C CYS A 131 -11.65 3.74 -7.61
N VAL A 132 -11.07 4.65 -6.82
CA VAL A 132 -11.47 4.88 -5.43
C VAL A 132 -12.94 5.28 -5.28
N PRO A 133 -13.52 6.18 -6.10
CA PRO A 133 -14.95 6.51 -6.03
C PRO A 133 -15.88 5.33 -6.34
N GLU A 134 -15.39 4.32 -7.06
CA GLU A 134 -16.12 3.10 -7.41
C GLU A 134 -16.06 2.02 -6.32
N ALA A 135 -15.19 2.19 -5.33
CA ALA A 135 -15.00 1.27 -4.23
C ALA A 135 -16.18 1.34 -3.24
N GLN A 136 -16.65 0.17 -2.78
CA GLN A 136 -17.79 0.03 -1.86
C GLN A 136 -17.36 -0.29 -0.42
N GLY A 137 -16.08 -0.61 -0.22
CA GLY A 137 -15.54 -0.93 1.10
C GLY A 137 -15.37 0.31 1.98
N GLU A 138 -15.56 0.13 3.27
CA GLU A 138 -15.30 1.14 4.31
C GLU A 138 -13.79 1.44 4.41
N ILE A 139 -12.96 0.43 4.10
CA ILE A 139 -11.50 0.53 4.13
C ILE A 139 -10.97 0.27 2.73
N ILE A 140 -10.13 1.18 2.24
CA ILE A 140 -9.44 1.04 0.96
C ILE A 140 -8.02 0.51 1.20
N VAL A 141 -7.67 -0.57 0.51
CA VAL A 141 -6.32 -1.14 0.54
C VAL A 141 -5.67 -0.94 -0.82
N PHE A 142 -4.62 -0.15 -0.90
CA PHE A 142 -3.83 0.01 -2.11
C PHE A 142 -2.75 -1.07 -2.20
N SER A 143 -2.62 -1.67 -3.36
CA SER A 143 -1.58 -2.66 -3.64
C SER A 143 -1.13 -2.61 -5.09
N ASP A 144 0.06 -3.11 -5.37
CA ASP A 144 0.60 -3.21 -6.72
C ASP A 144 0.26 -4.56 -7.36
N ALA A 145 0.27 -4.61 -8.69
CA ALA A 145 -0.04 -5.81 -9.46
C ALA A 145 1.02 -6.92 -9.30
N ASN A 146 2.25 -6.56 -8.94
CA ASN A 146 3.39 -7.48 -8.75
C ASN A 146 3.69 -7.81 -7.29
N THR A 147 2.80 -7.44 -6.34
CA THR A 147 2.98 -7.72 -4.91
C THR A 147 2.20 -8.96 -4.52
N GLN A 148 2.75 -9.80 -3.64
CA GLN A 148 2.05 -10.91 -3.01
C GLN A 148 1.59 -10.50 -1.61
N MET A 149 0.40 -10.93 -1.22
CA MET A 149 -0.16 -10.72 0.11
C MET A 149 -0.23 -12.03 0.88
N ASP A 150 0.14 -12.00 2.15
CA ASP A 150 -0.17 -13.10 3.06
C ASP A 150 -1.69 -13.28 3.17
N PRO A 151 -2.22 -14.52 3.24
CA PRO A 151 -3.65 -14.76 3.36
C PRO A 151 -4.32 -14.02 4.53
N GLN A 152 -3.63 -13.79 5.63
CA GLN A 152 -4.15 -13.09 6.81
C GLN A 152 -3.95 -11.56 6.75
N CYS A 153 -3.25 -11.05 5.73
CA CYS A 153 -2.83 -9.65 5.64
C CYS A 153 -4.00 -8.68 5.87
N ILE A 154 -5.14 -8.87 5.21
CA ILE A 154 -6.28 -7.97 5.33
C ILE A 154 -6.86 -7.99 6.75
N LYS A 155 -6.98 -9.17 7.37
CA LYS A 155 -7.46 -9.27 8.76
C LYS A 155 -6.53 -8.55 9.73
N GLU A 156 -5.23 -8.69 9.53
CA GLU A 156 -4.25 -8.01 10.40
C GLU A 156 -4.30 -6.49 10.23
N LEU A 157 -4.40 -5.98 8.99
CA LEU A 157 -4.51 -4.55 8.73
C LEU A 157 -5.78 -3.93 9.35
N VAL A 158 -6.94 -4.57 9.18
CA VAL A 158 -8.21 -3.99 9.64
C VAL A 158 -8.34 -3.94 11.15
N LYS A 159 -7.64 -4.79 11.92
CA LYS A 159 -7.63 -4.75 13.38
C LYS A 159 -7.21 -3.39 13.93
N HIS A 160 -6.31 -2.71 13.26
CA HIS A 160 -5.79 -1.42 13.72
C HIS A 160 -6.82 -0.30 13.63
N PHE A 161 -7.79 -0.39 12.71
CA PHE A 161 -8.86 0.61 12.56
C PHE A 161 -9.93 0.56 13.66
N GLN A 162 -9.85 -0.38 14.59
CA GLN A 162 -10.65 -0.37 15.81
C GLN A 162 -10.26 0.82 16.73
N ILE A 163 -9.08 1.39 16.53
CA ILE A 163 -8.62 2.58 17.22
C ILE A 163 -9.06 3.79 16.40
N GLU A 164 -10.03 4.54 16.89
CA GLU A 164 -10.68 5.67 16.20
C GLU A 164 -9.69 6.73 15.68
N SER A 165 -8.54 6.89 16.34
CA SER A 165 -7.51 7.86 15.93
C SER A 165 -6.62 7.37 14.78
N ILE A 166 -6.74 6.11 14.34
CA ILE A 166 -5.94 5.54 13.25
C ILE A 166 -6.69 5.71 11.93
N GLY A 167 -6.17 6.59 11.07
CA GLY A 167 -6.70 6.83 9.73
C GLY A 167 -5.96 6.10 8.60
N CYS A 168 -4.77 5.53 8.88
CA CYS A 168 -3.98 4.81 7.88
C CYS A 168 -3.10 3.76 8.55
N VAL A 169 -2.96 2.60 7.90
CA VAL A 169 -2.09 1.50 8.32
C VAL A 169 -1.26 1.04 7.13
N CYS A 170 0.02 0.79 7.33
CA CYS A 170 0.91 0.26 6.30
C CYS A 170 1.36 -1.16 6.69
N GLY A 171 1.28 -2.08 5.73
CA GLY A 171 1.85 -3.42 5.87
C GLY A 171 3.38 -3.40 5.79
N GLN A 172 4.01 -4.43 6.29
CA GLN A 172 5.44 -4.65 6.13
C GLN A 172 5.71 -5.27 4.76
N LEU A 173 6.51 -4.60 3.92
CA LEU A 173 7.01 -5.18 2.67
C LEU A 173 8.23 -6.05 2.99
N ILE A 174 8.17 -7.32 2.58
CA ILE A 174 9.27 -8.27 2.67
C ILE A 174 9.74 -8.53 1.24
N LEU A 175 11.02 -8.31 0.97
CA LEU A 175 11.63 -8.63 -0.30
C LEU A 175 12.12 -10.09 -0.25
N GLU A 176 11.66 -10.89 -1.20
CA GLU A 176 12.11 -12.28 -1.37
C GLU A 176 13.03 -12.38 -2.60
N ASP A 177 14.14 -13.07 -2.42
CA ASP A 177 15.00 -13.44 -3.53
C ASP A 177 14.30 -14.55 -4.35
N GLN A 178 13.98 -14.26 -5.60
CA GLN A 178 13.27 -15.19 -6.50
C GLN A 178 14.04 -16.49 -6.77
N VAL A 179 15.36 -16.51 -6.54
CA VAL A 179 16.21 -17.68 -6.78
C VAL A 179 16.30 -18.57 -5.55
N THR A 180 16.38 -17.98 -4.36
CA THR A 180 16.59 -18.72 -3.10
C THR A 180 15.34 -18.82 -2.23
N GLY A 181 14.30 -18.05 -2.51
CA GLY A 181 13.09 -17.98 -1.69
C GLY A 181 13.34 -17.49 -0.26
N LYS A 182 14.48 -16.83 -0.02
CA LYS A 182 14.82 -16.27 1.30
C LYS A 182 14.54 -14.80 1.35
N ASN A 183 14.07 -14.35 2.50
CA ASN A 183 13.93 -12.92 2.80
C ASN A 183 15.30 -12.23 2.72
N VAL A 184 15.35 -11.10 2.03
CA VAL A 184 16.56 -10.29 1.83
C VAL A 184 16.54 -9.12 2.81
#